data_9670b66a404d7c16a4ac9428be615bd5
#
_entry.id   9670b66a404d7c16a4ac9428be615bd5
#
_cell.length_a   1.000
_cell.length_b   1.000
_cell.length_c   1.000
_cell.angle_alpha   90.00
_cell.angle_beta   90.00
_cell.angle_gamma   90.00
#
_symmetry.space_group_name_H-M   'P 1'
#
loop_
_entity.id
_entity.type
_entity.pdbx_description
1 polymer ?
#
loop_
_entity_poly.entity_id
_entity_poly.type
_entity_poly.pdbx_seq_one_letter_code
_entity_poly.pdbx_strand_id
1 'polypeptide(L)'
;MISTNIQAACQILNNNDLVAIPTETVYGLAANALNEKAVLKIFTLKKRPAYNPLIIHIGAIEDLDKWAKNIPEKAYLLAKTFWPGPLTLVLEKKAMVPNIITAGKNTIGIRMPNHPVTLSLLKQLNFPLAAPSANPFMSISPTTAVHVEDYFGHKLPMILEGGPCEKGIESTIIGFENGTPLLYRLGSISEETIEKICGPLGRVKTISKTPVAPGMLAKHYAPKTPVILTEKIGTHILDTYKGKKIGLLFYENTTYNNTAYTIEILSKNGSL
;
A
#
# COMPACT_ATOMS: atom_id res chain seq x y z
N MET A 1 10.77 -6.19 -16.99
CA MET A 1 12.09 -5.53 -17.11
C MET A 1 12.19 -4.41 -16.08
N ILE A 2 13.24 -4.40 -15.27
CA ILE A 2 13.54 -3.30 -14.33
C ILE A 2 14.25 -2.18 -15.10
N SER A 3 13.81 -0.92 -14.92
CA SER A 3 14.33 0.25 -15.65
C SER A 3 14.08 1.54 -14.89
N THR A 4 14.95 2.53 -15.06
CA THR A 4 14.81 3.90 -14.51
C THR A 4 14.16 4.87 -15.50
N ASN A 5 13.75 4.42 -16.68
CA ASN A 5 13.23 5.27 -17.75
C ASN A 5 11.77 5.67 -17.52
N ILE A 6 11.56 6.88 -16.99
CA ILE A 6 10.22 7.43 -16.71
C ILE A 6 9.42 7.64 -18.00
N GLN A 7 10.03 8.05 -19.10
CA GLN A 7 9.33 8.26 -20.38
C GLN A 7 8.78 6.95 -20.93
N ALA A 8 9.54 5.86 -20.83
CA ALA A 8 9.05 4.54 -21.22
C ALA A 8 7.88 4.09 -20.32
N ALA A 9 7.95 4.34 -19.00
CA ALA A 9 6.84 4.08 -18.09
C ALA A 9 5.59 4.89 -18.47
N CYS A 10 5.73 6.18 -18.80
CA CYS A 10 4.64 7.01 -19.29
C CYS A 10 4.00 6.43 -20.57
N GLN A 11 4.81 5.99 -21.54
CA GLN A 11 4.30 5.39 -22.78
C GLN A 11 3.49 4.12 -22.51
N ILE A 12 3.99 3.24 -21.63
CA ILE A 12 3.29 2.00 -21.25
C ILE A 12 1.94 2.33 -20.60
N LEU A 13 1.89 3.27 -19.67
CA LEU A 13 0.66 3.69 -18.99
C LEU A 13 -0.33 4.39 -19.93
N ASN A 14 0.15 5.22 -20.86
CA ASN A 14 -0.68 5.84 -21.90
C ASN A 14 -1.27 4.79 -22.87
N ASN A 15 -0.56 3.69 -23.10
CA ASN A 15 -1.06 2.55 -23.87
C ASN A 15 -1.97 1.63 -23.03
N ASN A 16 -2.40 2.07 -21.85
CA ASN A 16 -3.29 1.34 -20.95
C ASN A 16 -2.72 -0.02 -20.53
N ASP A 17 -1.39 -0.08 -20.32
CA ASP A 17 -0.73 -1.24 -19.75
C ASP A 17 -0.20 -0.96 -18.33
N LEU A 18 0.40 -1.96 -17.69
CA LEU A 18 0.79 -1.93 -16.29
C LEU A 18 2.27 -1.55 -16.11
N VAL A 19 2.54 -0.79 -15.07
CA VAL A 19 3.91 -0.51 -14.59
C VAL A 19 3.93 -0.69 -13.07
N ALA A 20 4.94 -1.38 -12.53
CA ALA A 20 5.19 -1.29 -11.10
C ALA A 20 5.95 0.00 -10.80
N ILE A 21 5.53 0.73 -9.78
CA ILE A 21 6.09 2.03 -9.40
C ILE A 21 6.60 2.01 -7.96
N PRO A 22 7.74 2.65 -7.66
CA PRO A 22 8.25 2.79 -6.31
C PRO A 22 7.42 3.82 -5.53
N THR A 23 7.23 3.58 -4.23
CA THR A 23 6.74 4.60 -3.29
C THR A 23 7.54 4.54 -1.99
N GLU A 24 7.35 5.51 -1.09
CA GLU A 24 7.99 5.48 0.23
C GLU A 24 7.47 4.34 1.10
N THR A 25 6.28 3.80 0.81
CA THR A 25 5.66 2.71 1.57
C THR A 25 6.03 1.34 1.01
N VAL A 26 5.46 0.98 -0.15
CA VAL A 26 5.66 -0.28 -0.86
C VAL A 26 5.59 -0.02 -2.38
N TYR A 27 6.12 -0.91 -3.20
CA TYR A 27 5.91 -0.81 -4.64
C TYR A 27 4.44 -0.99 -4.99
N GLY A 28 3.93 -0.13 -5.88
CA GLY A 28 2.55 -0.15 -6.38
C GLY A 28 2.45 -0.72 -7.79
N LEU A 29 1.42 -1.51 -8.08
CA LEU A 29 1.08 -1.96 -9.43
C LEU A 29 0.15 -0.95 -10.08
N ALA A 30 0.69 -0.09 -10.94
CA ALA A 30 0.02 1.07 -11.48
C ALA A 30 -0.64 0.83 -12.84
N ALA A 31 -1.80 1.43 -13.03
CA ALA A 31 -2.52 1.54 -14.29
C ALA A 31 -3.23 2.89 -14.39
N ASN A 32 -3.60 3.30 -15.60
CA ASN A 32 -4.50 4.45 -15.83
C ASN A 32 -5.84 4.21 -15.13
N ALA A 33 -6.13 5.01 -14.09
CA ALA A 33 -7.33 4.85 -13.27
C ALA A 33 -8.64 5.16 -14.02
N LEU A 34 -8.58 5.92 -15.12
CA LEU A 34 -9.75 6.28 -15.92
C LEU A 34 -10.07 5.24 -17.01
N ASN A 35 -9.19 4.28 -17.23
CA ASN A 35 -9.39 3.22 -18.21
C ASN A 35 -9.74 1.89 -17.52
N GLU A 36 -11.00 1.48 -17.60
CA GLU A 36 -11.49 0.26 -16.95
C GLU A 36 -10.75 -1.01 -17.41
N LYS A 37 -10.34 -1.08 -18.71
CA LYS A 37 -9.58 -2.22 -19.23
C LYS A 37 -8.19 -2.29 -18.62
N ALA A 38 -7.53 -1.14 -18.42
CA ALA A 38 -6.23 -1.07 -17.73
C ALA A 38 -6.35 -1.50 -16.26
N VAL A 39 -7.39 -1.03 -15.57
CA VAL A 39 -7.68 -1.39 -14.19
C VAL A 39 -7.98 -2.88 -14.04
N LEU A 40 -8.73 -3.48 -14.97
CA LEU A 40 -8.99 -4.94 -15.00
C LEU A 40 -7.69 -5.77 -15.07
N LYS A 41 -6.67 -5.29 -15.78
CA LYS A 41 -5.35 -5.96 -15.81
C LYS A 41 -4.74 -6.05 -14.40
N ILE A 42 -4.91 -5.02 -13.54
CA ILE A 42 -4.46 -5.07 -12.13
C ILE A 42 -5.16 -6.23 -11.40
N PHE A 43 -6.49 -6.29 -11.46
CA PHE A 43 -7.26 -7.34 -10.79
C PHE A 43 -6.86 -8.74 -11.28
N THR A 44 -6.72 -8.90 -12.60
CA THR A 44 -6.33 -10.17 -13.22
C THR A 44 -4.92 -10.61 -12.80
N LEU A 45 -3.92 -9.73 -12.93
CA LEU A 45 -2.54 -10.06 -12.62
C LEU A 45 -2.34 -10.39 -11.14
N LYS A 46 -2.98 -9.63 -10.25
CA LYS A 46 -2.94 -9.85 -8.80
C LYS A 46 -3.84 -10.99 -8.31
N LYS A 47 -4.75 -11.52 -9.12
CA LYS A 47 -5.87 -12.38 -8.69
C LYS A 47 -6.67 -11.74 -7.55
N ARG A 48 -6.88 -10.42 -7.64
CA ARG A 48 -7.57 -9.62 -6.63
C ARG A 48 -9.08 -9.67 -6.90
N PRO A 49 -9.92 -9.88 -5.86
CA PRO A 49 -11.37 -9.83 -6.04
C PRO A 49 -11.85 -8.39 -6.31
N ALA A 50 -12.81 -8.25 -7.24
CA ALA A 50 -13.32 -6.95 -7.69
C ALA A 50 -14.05 -6.14 -6.60
N TYR A 51 -14.53 -6.79 -5.53
CA TYR A 51 -15.16 -6.10 -4.40
C TYR A 51 -14.18 -5.35 -3.48
N ASN A 52 -12.87 -5.46 -3.71
CA ASN A 52 -11.84 -4.81 -2.92
C ASN A 52 -11.35 -3.55 -3.65
N PRO A 53 -11.74 -2.33 -3.21
CA PRO A 53 -11.45 -1.09 -3.94
C PRO A 53 -9.96 -0.81 -4.09
N LEU A 54 -9.61 0.11 -4.98
CA LEU A 54 -8.27 0.59 -5.23
C LEU A 54 -8.11 2.02 -4.71
N ILE A 55 -6.86 2.42 -4.50
CA ILE A 55 -6.45 3.79 -4.20
C ILE A 55 -5.93 4.41 -5.48
N ILE A 56 -6.31 5.66 -5.76
CA ILE A 56 -5.68 6.43 -6.83
C ILE A 56 -4.55 7.30 -6.28
N HIS A 57 -3.51 7.45 -7.09
CA HIS A 57 -2.36 8.29 -6.79
C HIS A 57 -2.38 9.53 -7.67
N ILE A 58 -2.18 10.69 -7.05
CA ILE A 58 -2.17 12.02 -7.68
C ILE A 58 -0.80 12.68 -7.56
N GLY A 59 -0.49 13.60 -8.47
CA GLY A 59 0.81 14.28 -8.53
C GLY A 59 0.87 15.63 -7.81
N ALA A 60 -0.29 16.19 -7.45
CA ALA A 60 -0.41 17.48 -6.77
C ALA A 60 -1.63 17.50 -5.85
N ILE A 61 -1.59 18.31 -4.78
CA ILE A 61 -2.72 18.45 -3.85
C ILE A 61 -3.94 19.05 -4.54
N GLU A 62 -3.70 19.95 -5.46
CA GLU A 62 -4.73 20.65 -6.26
C GLU A 62 -5.56 19.68 -7.12
N ASP A 63 -5.02 18.49 -7.39
CA ASP A 63 -5.75 17.44 -8.10
C ASP A 63 -6.86 16.81 -7.25
N LEU A 64 -6.85 17.02 -5.92
CA LEU A 64 -7.84 16.43 -5.02
C LEU A 64 -9.27 16.78 -5.45
N ASP A 65 -9.50 18.06 -5.78
CA ASP A 65 -10.80 18.57 -6.24
C ASP A 65 -11.23 18.04 -7.62
N LYS A 66 -10.32 17.46 -8.40
CA LYS A 66 -10.68 16.83 -9.68
C LYS A 66 -11.38 15.50 -9.47
N TRP A 67 -11.06 14.77 -8.39
CA TRP A 67 -11.50 13.38 -8.18
C TRP A 67 -12.50 13.22 -7.04
N ALA A 68 -12.49 14.14 -6.06
CA ALA A 68 -13.40 14.13 -4.92
C ALA A 68 -14.33 15.37 -4.93
N LYS A 69 -15.42 15.26 -4.17
CA LYS A 69 -16.38 16.34 -3.91
C LYS A 69 -16.76 16.35 -2.43
N ASN A 70 -17.39 17.43 -1.97
CA ASN A 70 -17.86 17.59 -0.57
C ASN A 70 -16.71 17.30 0.43
N ILE A 71 -15.50 17.80 0.10
CA ILE A 71 -14.28 17.49 0.84
C ILE A 71 -14.30 18.26 2.17
N PRO A 72 -14.24 17.56 3.34
CA PRO A 72 -14.20 18.21 4.63
C PRO A 72 -12.91 19.05 4.82
N GLU A 73 -13.01 20.16 5.58
CA GLU A 73 -11.82 20.99 5.90
C GLU A 73 -10.69 20.18 6.54
N LYS A 74 -11.03 19.24 7.44
CA LYS A 74 -10.04 18.33 8.05
C LYS A 74 -9.32 17.45 7.04
N ALA A 75 -9.93 17.12 5.92
CA ALA A 75 -9.27 16.38 4.85
C ALA A 75 -8.20 17.22 4.16
N TYR A 76 -8.48 18.50 3.88
CA TYR A 76 -7.48 19.43 3.36
C TYR A 76 -6.34 19.67 4.36
N LEU A 77 -6.66 19.81 5.64
CA LEU A 77 -5.67 19.98 6.69
C LEU A 77 -4.72 18.77 6.75
N LEU A 78 -5.26 17.56 6.73
CA LEU A 78 -4.48 16.32 6.71
C LEU A 78 -3.65 16.17 5.42
N ALA A 79 -4.24 16.50 4.25
CA ALA A 79 -3.51 16.49 2.98
C ALA A 79 -2.33 17.47 3.00
N LYS A 80 -2.53 18.72 3.42
CA LYS A 80 -1.48 19.72 3.52
C LYS A 80 -0.36 19.35 4.49
N THR A 81 -0.69 18.59 5.55
CA THR A 81 0.29 18.19 6.58
C THR A 81 1.09 16.97 6.15
N PHE A 82 0.45 15.98 5.50
CA PHE A 82 1.05 14.67 5.28
C PHE A 82 1.30 14.32 3.82
N TRP A 83 0.93 15.18 2.86
CA TRP A 83 1.25 14.97 1.43
C TRP A 83 2.33 15.94 0.93
N PRO A 84 3.25 15.43 0.09
CA PRO A 84 3.37 14.03 -0.33
C PRO A 84 3.77 13.12 0.84
N GLY A 85 3.13 11.92 0.93
CA GLY A 85 3.40 11.02 2.05
C GLY A 85 2.44 9.83 2.20
N PRO A 86 2.63 9.05 3.29
CA PRO A 86 1.97 7.78 3.48
C PRO A 86 0.57 7.91 4.13
N LEU A 87 -0.20 8.91 3.70
CA LEU A 87 -1.60 9.09 4.08
C LEU A 87 -2.51 8.86 2.87
N THR A 88 -3.56 8.08 3.06
CA THR A 88 -4.66 7.93 2.10
C THR A 88 -5.94 8.52 2.70
N LEU A 89 -6.60 9.38 1.94
CA LEU A 89 -7.90 9.95 2.31
C LEU A 89 -9.01 9.27 1.51
N VAL A 90 -10.05 8.79 2.20
CA VAL A 90 -11.25 8.22 1.58
C VAL A 90 -12.33 9.28 1.58
N LEU A 91 -12.70 9.75 0.38
CA LEU A 91 -13.56 10.88 0.15
C LEU A 91 -14.70 10.54 -0.80
N GLU A 92 -15.74 11.36 -0.85
CA GLU A 92 -16.83 11.19 -1.81
C GLU A 92 -16.33 11.40 -3.24
N LYS A 93 -16.52 10.40 -4.12
CA LYS A 93 -16.00 10.44 -5.49
C LYS A 93 -16.83 11.34 -6.40
N LYS A 94 -16.19 11.96 -7.39
CA LYS A 94 -16.87 12.53 -8.55
C LYS A 94 -17.32 11.44 -9.54
N ALA A 95 -18.32 11.75 -10.34
CA ALA A 95 -18.93 10.80 -11.30
C ALA A 95 -17.93 10.25 -12.33
N MET A 96 -16.90 11.02 -12.67
CA MET A 96 -15.86 10.62 -13.63
C MET A 96 -14.96 9.47 -13.15
N VAL A 97 -14.95 9.17 -11.85
CA VAL A 97 -14.17 8.04 -11.29
C VAL A 97 -14.92 6.73 -11.59
N PRO A 98 -14.31 5.79 -12.34
CA PRO A 98 -14.96 4.53 -12.70
C PRO A 98 -15.33 3.68 -11.49
N ASN A 99 -16.49 3.01 -11.58
CA ASN A 99 -17.00 2.17 -10.49
C ASN A 99 -16.09 0.99 -10.15
N ILE A 100 -15.32 0.49 -11.10
CA ILE A 100 -14.36 -0.59 -10.88
C ILE A 100 -13.28 -0.22 -9.85
N ILE A 101 -12.85 1.06 -9.80
CA ILE A 101 -11.87 1.56 -8.81
C ILE A 101 -12.44 1.47 -7.39
N THR A 102 -13.71 1.81 -7.24
CA THR A 102 -14.37 1.95 -5.93
C THR A 102 -15.15 0.71 -5.51
N ALA A 103 -15.12 -0.35 -6.32
CA ALA A 103 -15.97 -1.53 -6.13
C ALA A 103 -17.46 -1.14 -6.01
N GLY A 104 -17.92 -0.16 -6.84
CA GLY A 104 -19.28 0.36 -6.86
C GLY A 104 -19.65 1.32 -5.72
N LYS A 105 -18.70 1.69 -4.85
CA LYS A 105 -18.96 2.63 -3.74
C LYS A 105 -18.95 4.09 -4.21
N ASN A 106 -19.58 4.96 -3.40
CA ASN A 106 -19.59 6.41 -3.63
C ASN A 106 -18.33 7.12 -3.10
N THR A 107 -17.37 6.37 -2.57
CA THR A 107 -16.12 6.91 -2.02
C THR A 107 -14.90 6.38 -2.77
N ILE A 108 -13.83 7.17 -2.77
CA ILE A 108 -12.54 6.88 -3.41
C ILE A 108 -11.40 7.14 -2.44
N GLY A 109 -10.45 6.21 -2.37
CA GLY A 109 -9.17 6.44 -1.70
C GLY A 109 -8.22 7.23 -2.59
N ILE A 110 -7.69 8.35 -2.11
CA ILE A 110 -6.75 9.23 -2.81
C ILE A 110 -5.49 9.40 -2.00
N ARG A 111 -4.34 9.38 -2.66
CA ARG A 111 -3.03 9.58 -2.04
C ARG A 111 -2.08 10.33 -2.97
N MET A 112 -1.22 11.17 -2.39
CA MET A 112 -0.05 11.73 -3.06
C MET A 112 1.21 11.09 -2.45
N PRO A 113 1.87 10.14 -3.14
CA PRO A 113 3.00 9.38 -2.58
C PRO A 113 4.25 10.26 -2.49
N ASN A 114 5.11 10.02 -1.49
CA ASN A 114 6.37 10.73 -1.35
C ASN A 114 7.52 9.94 -1.98
N HIS A 115 7.58 9.90 -3.30
CA HIS A 115 8.69 9.29 -4.01
C HIS A 115 9.03 10.10 -5.27
N PRO A 116 10.28 10.58 -5.43
CA PRO A 116 10.63 11.52 -6.50
C PRO A 116 10.37 10.95 -7.90
N VAL A 117 10.69 9.68 -8.14
CA VAL A 117 10.45 9.00 -9.42
C VAL A 117 8.96 8.94 -9.74
N THR A 118 8.13 8.53 -8.77
CA THR A 118 6.67 8.42 -8.96
C THR A 118 6.01 9.78 -9.08
N LEU A 119 6.45 10.78 -8.34
CA LEU A 119 5.95 12.15 -8.50
C LEU A 119 6.30 12.72 -9.88
N SER A 120 7.53 12.46 -10.37
CA SER A 120 7.93 12.87 -11.72
C SER A 120 7.10 12.15 -12.80
N LEU A 121 6.78 10.86 -12.60
CA LEU A 121 5.88 10.11 -13.50
C LEU A 121 4.46 10.70 -13.50
N LEU A 122 3.86 10.91 -12.31
CA LEU A 122 2.50 11.43 -12.16
C LEU A 122 2.34 12.82 -12.81
N LYS A 123 3.36 13.69 -12.70
CA LYS A 123 3.34 15.01 -13.32
C LYS A 123 3.34 14.99 -14.86
N GLN A 124 3.80 13.90 -15.47
CA GLN A 124 3.83 13.72 -16.94
C GLN A 124 2.57 13.04 -17.49
N LEU A 125 1.67 12.59 -16.61
CA LEU A 125 0.41 11.94 -16.98
C LEU A 125 -0.76 12.91 -16.80
N ASN A 126 -1.76 12.79 -17.69
CA ASN A 126 -3.00 13.57 -17.61
C ASN A 126 -4.14 12.82 -16.89
N PHE A 127 -3.81 11.70 -16.22
CA PHE A 127 -4.72 10.86 -15.45
C PHE A 127 -4.05 10.38 -14.17
N PRO A 128 -4.83 10.07 -13.11
CA PRO A 128 -4.29 9.49 -11.88
C PRO A 128 -4.00 8.01 -12.09
N LEU A 129 -3.14 7.45 -11.25
CA LEU A 129 -2.78 6.04 -11.29
C LEU A 129 -3.55 5.26 -10.21
N ALA A 130 -4.31 4.25 -10.61
CA ALA A 130 -4.76 3.21 -9.68
C ALA A 130 -3.57 2.32 -9.36
N ALA A 131 -3.16 2.25 -8.09
CA ALA A 131 -1.96 1.48 -7.71
C ALA A 131 -2.10 0.80 -6.34
N PRO A 132 -2.63 -0.42 -6.27
CA PRO A 132 -2.45 -1.30 -5.11
C PRO A 132 -1.01 -1.78 -5.03
N SER A 133 -0.60 -2.38 -3.90
CA SER A 133 0.73 -2.99 -3.76
C SER A 133 1.05 -3.99 -4.89
N ALA A 134 2.31 -4.05 -5.34
CA ALA A 134 2.72 -4.84 -6.51
C ALA A 134 3.05 -6.32 -6.18
N ASN A 135 2.13 -7.02 -5.52
CA ASN A 135 2.21 -8.44 -5.14
C ASN A 135 0.94 -9.20 -5.53
N PRO A 136 0.93 -10.53 -5.64
CA PRO A 136 -0.28 -11.32 -5.69
C PRO A 136 -1.17 -11.05 -4.48
N PHE A 137 -2.48 -11.11 -4.64
CA PHE A 137 -3.42 -10.81 -3.57
C PHE A 137 -3.15 -11.61 -2.29
N MET A 138 -3.17 -10.98 -1.12
CA MET A 138 -2.83 -11.49 0.23
C MET A 138 -1.35 -11.81 0.48
N SER A 139 -0.47 -11.75 -0.51
CA SER A 139 0.98 -11.95 -0.30
C SER A 139 1.61 -10.75 0.41
N ILE A 140 2.88 -10.87 0.80
CA ILE A 140 3.67 -9.78 1.39
C ILE A 140 3.89 -8.69 0.34
N SER A 141 3.74 -7.43 0.75
CA SER A 141 3.97 -6.29 -0.14
C SER A 141 5.44 -6.11 -0.49
N PRO A 142 5.78 -5.85 -1.76
CA PRO A 142 7.17 -5.71 -2.20
C PRO A 142 7.73 -4.34 -1.80
N THR A 143 8.96 -4.33 -1.32
CA THR A 143 9.70 -3.13 -0.91
C THR A 143 10.88 -2.78 -1.81
N THR A 144 11.16 -3.62 -2.81
CA THR A 144 12.18 -3.41 -3.84
C THR A 144 11.67 -3.84 -5.21
N ALA A 145 12.30 -3.37 -6.29
CA ALA A 145 11.97 -3.80 -7.65
C ALA A 145 12.19 -5.31 -7.85
N VAL A 146 13.22 -5.88 -7.20
CA VAL A 146 13.51 -7.32 -7.26
C VAL A 146 12.37 -8.14 -6.66
N HIS A 147 11.78 -7.71 -5.53
CA HIS A 147 10.61 -8.39 -4.97
C HIS A 147 9.41 -8.40 -5.92
N VAL A 148 9.23 -7.33 -6.71
CA VAL A 148 8.17 -7.29 -7.74
C VAL A 148 8.49 -8.24 -8.88
N GLU A 149 9.76 -8.30 -9.30
CA GLU A 149 10.23 -9.21 -10.35
C GLU A 149 10.06 -10.67 -9.94
N ASP A 150 10.36 -11.01 -8.68
CA ASP A 150 10.14 -12.35 -8.11
C ASP A 150 8.65 -12.77 -8.16
N TYR A 151 7.73 -11.82 -8.01
CA TYR A 151 6.30 -12.11 -8.08
C TYR A 151 5.77 -12.23 -9.50
N PHE A 152 6.15 -11.31 -10.39
CA PHE A 152 5.48 -11.15 -11.67
C PHE A 152 6.39 -11.43 -12.87
N GLY A 153 7.69 -11.19 -12.75
CA GLY A 153 8.68 -11.44 -13.81
C GLY A 153 8.25 -10.84 -15.16
N HIS A 154 8.31 -11.66 -16.20
CA HIS A 154 7.96 -11.28 -17.58
C HIS A 154 6.46 -10.95 -17.80
N LYS A 155 5.58 -11.21 -16.81
CA LYS A 155 4.14 -10.88 -16.90
C LYS A 155 3.86 -9.38 -16.77
N LEU A 156 4.87 -8.62 -16.33
CA LEU A 156 4.77 -7.18 -16.17
C LEU A 156 5.69 -6.49 -17.18
N PRO A 157 5.19 -5.59 -18.02
CA PRO A 157 5.98 -4.91 -19.03
C PRO A 157 7.19 -4.19 -18.46
N MET A 158 6.98 -3.50 -17.32
CA MET A 158 8.03 -2.70 -16.70
C MET A 158 7.88 -2.60 -15.20
N ILE A 159 9.02 -2.60 -14.51
CA ILE A 159 9.18 -2.24 -13.12
C ILE A 159 10.06 -0.99 -13.10
N LEU A 160 9.48 0.15 -12.70
CA LEU A 160 10.21 1.40 -12.59
C LEU A 160 11.05 1.38 -11.31
N GLU A 161 12.37 1.38 -11.47
CA GLU A 161 13.33 1.31 -10.36
C GLU A 161 13.42 2.66 -9.63
N GLY A 162 13.35 2.62 -8.31
CA GLY A 162 13.48 3.79 -7.44
C GLY A 162 14.18 3.49 -6.11
N GLY A 163 14.82 2.31 -6.00
CA GLY A 163 15.43 1.87 -4.77
C GLY A 163 14.45 1.21 -3.79
N PRO A 164 14.91 0.86 -2.59
CA PRO A 164 14.10 0.26 -1.54
C PRO A 164 13.12 1.27 -0.93
N CYS A 165 11.94 0.78 -0.57
CA CYS A 165 10.95 1.59 0.13
C CYS A 165 11.42 1.94 1.55
N GLU A 166 11.20 3.19 1.98
CA GLU A 166 11.64 3.67 3.29
C GLU A 166 10.84 3.06 4.45
N LYS A 167 9.50 2.90 4.28
CA LYS A 167 8.59 2.51 5.35
C LYS A 167 8.32 1.00 5.44
N GLY A 168 8.22 0.32 4.31
CA GLY A 168 7.98 -1.11 4.23
C GLY A 168 6.55 -1.58 4.59
N ILE A 169 5.66 -0.67 5.02
CA ILE A 169 4.25 -0.93 5.27
C ILE A 169 3.39 0.11 4.54
N GLU A 170 2.13 -0.22 4.30
CA GLU A 170 1.20 0.63 3.56
C GLU A 170 0.87 1.94 4.29
N SER A 171 0.18 2.84 3.56
CA SER A 171 -0.32 4.11 4.08
C SER A 171 -1.36 3.94 5.18
N THR A 172 -1.41 4.86 6.12
CA THR A 172 -2.57 5.03 7.02
C THR A 172 -3.76 5.54 6.21
N ILE A 173 -4.97 5.00 6.46
CA ILE A 173 -6.18 5.35 5.72
C ILE A 173 -7.19 6.01 6.66
N ILE A 174 -7.55 7.25 6.34
CA ILE A 174 -8.56 8.04 7.03
C ILE A 174 -9.75 8.28 6.11
N GLY A 175 -10.94 8.00 6.59
CA GLY A 175 -12.20 8.40 5.96
C GLY A 175 -12.92 9.45 6.77
N PHE A 176 -14.14 9.82 6.34
CA PHE A 176 -14.95 10.84 7.00
C PHE A 176 -16.41 10.42 7.04
N GLU A 177 -17.05 10.62 8.19
CA GLU A 177 -18.50 10.48 8.38
C GLU A 177 -19.02 11.75 9.03
N ASN A 178 -19.90 12.47 8.34
CA ASN A 178 -20.42 13.76 8.80
C ASN A 178 -19.31 14.74 9.23
N GLY A 179 -18.21 14.79 8.48
CA GLY A 179 -17.03 15.62 8.79
C GLY A 179 -16.11 15.11 9.88
N THR A 180 -16.48 14.04 10.58
CA THR A 180 -15.65 13.39 11.62
C THR A 180 -14.65 12.44 10.95
N PRO A 181 -13.33 12.57 11.23
CA PRO A 181 -12.34 11.65 10.69
C PRO A 181 -12.44 10.27 11.35
N LEU A 182 -12.35 9.21 10.53
CA LEU A 182 -12.43 7.81 10.95
C LEU A 182 -11.18 7.07 10.53
N LEU A 183 -10.58 6.29 11.42
CA LEU A 183 -9.48 5.41 11.09
C LEU A 183 -10.00 4.13 10.43
N TYR A 184 -9.61 3.91 9.15
CA TYR A 184 -9.95 2.70 8.41
C TYR A 184 -8.81 1.67 8.44
N ARG A 185 -7.57 2.13 8.42
CA ARG A 185 -6.38 1.27 8.48
C ARG A 185 -5.21 2.03 9.10
N LEU A 186 -4.54 1.42 10.07
CA LEU A 186 -3.22 1.86 10.52
C LEU A 186 -2.17 1.54 9.45
N GLY A 187 -1.19 2.41 9.33
CA GLY A 187 -0.04 2.30 8.44
C GLY A 187 1.15 3.06 9.01
N SER A 188 1.95 3.67 8.13
CA SER A 188 3.21 4.32 8.51
C SER A 188 3.06 5.60 9.36
N ILE A 189 1.87 6.20 9.41
CA ILE A 189 1.59 7.34 10.30
C ILE A 189 0.75 6.84 11.47
N SER A 190 1.20 7.09 12.69
CA SER A 190 0.49 6.65 13.89
C SER A 190 -0.82 7.43 14.11
N GLU A 191 -1.75 6.82 14.85
CA GLU A 191 -3.04 7.42 15.21
C GLU A 191 -2.83 8.73 15.98
N GLU A 192 -1.92 8.73 16.96
CA GLU A 192 -1.61 9.89 17.79
C GLU A 192 -1.08 11.07 16.99
N THR A 193 -0.29 10.78 15.93
CA THR A 193 0.23 11.82 15.04
C THR A 193 -0.88 12.47 14.23
N ILE A 194 -1.86 11.69 13.77
CA ILE A 194 -3.02 12.21 13.03
C ILE A 194 -3.96 12.97 13.95
N GLU A 195 -4.22 12.45 15.16
CA GLU A 195 -5.10 13.09 16.15
C GLU A 195 -4.60 14.46 16.61
N LYS A 196 -3.28 14.66 16.68
CA LYS A 196 -2.68 15.97 16.96
C LYS A 196 -3.06 17.04 15.94
N ILE A 197 -3.37 16.64 14.70
CA ILE A 197 -3.69 17.55 13.60
C ILE A 197 -5.20 17.76 13.45
N CYS A 198 -6.00 16.69 13.48
CA CYS A 198 -7.43 16.79 13.18
C CYS A 198 -8.36 16.53 14.37
N GLY A 199 -7.80 16.29 15.57
CA GLY A 199 -8.54 15.88 16.77
C GLY A 199 -8.85 14.39 16.78
N PRO A 200 -9.61 13.90 17.77
CA PRO A 200 -9.86 12.49 17.99
C PRO A 200 -10.40 11.77 16.75
N LEU A 201 -9.92 10.55 16.52
CA LEU A 201 -10.36 9.67 15.43
C LEU A 201 -11.51 8.76 15.91
N GLY A 202 -12.56 8.70 15.12
CA GLY A 202 -13.55 7.64 15.23
C GLY A 202 -13.02 6.32 14.72
N ARG A 203 -13.61 5.21 15.17
CA ARG A 203 -13.28 3.86 14.69
C ARG A 203 -14.47 3.25 13.97
N VAL A 204 -14.19 2.55 12.88
CA VAL A 204 -15.22 1.80 12.16
C VAL A 204 -15.66 0.63 13.02
N LYS A 205 -16.93 0.62 13.43
CA LYS A 205 -17.50 -0.39 14.33
C LYS A 205 -17.74 -1.75 13.70
N THR A 206 -17.65 -1.89 12.36
CA THR A 206 -18.08 -3.10 11.67
C THR A 206 -17.01 -3.57 10.68
N ILE A 207 -16.57 -4.82 10.84
CA ILE A 207 -15.83 -5.55 9.79
C ILE A 207 -16.86 -5.93 8.72
N SER A 208 -16.97 -5.12 7.68
CA SER A 208 -17.86 -5.40 6.55
C SER A 208 -17.27 -6.50 5.66
N LYS A 209 -18.11 -7.39 5.14
CA LYS A 209 -17.72 -8.34 4.08
C LYS A 209 -17.28 -7.63 2.79
N THR A 210 -17.67 -6.35 2.62
CA THR A 210 -17.27 -5.48 1.52
C THR A 210 -16.48 -4.29 2.07
N PRO A 211 -15.12 -4.34 2.07
CA PRO A 211 -14.29 -3.32 2.69
C PRO A 211 -14.48 -1.96 2.01
N VAL A 212 -14.50 -0.88 2.81
CA VAL A 212 -14.57 0.50 2.30
C VAL A 212 -13.22 0.93 1.73
N ALA A 213 -12.13 0.40 2.26
CA ALA A 213 -10.77 0.66 1.84
C ALA A 213 -9.95 -0.63 1.75
N PRO A 214 -8.82 -0.65 1.01
CA PRO A 214 -7.91 -1.80 0.97
C PRO A 214 -7.33 -2.12 2.35
N GLY A 215 -7.05 -3.41 2.62
CA GLY A 215 -6.41 -3.85 3.87
C GLY A 215 -7.34 -4.01 5.07
N MET A 216 -8.66 -3.87 4.88
CA MET A 216 -9.68 -4.09 5.94
C MET A 216 -10.17 -5.55 6.00
N LEU A 217 -9.59 -6.47 5.24
CA LEU A 217 -9.94 -7.89 5.30
C LEU A 217 -9.20 -8.59 6.43
N ALA A 218 -9.78 -9.67 6.96
CA ALA A 218 -9.23 -10.44 8.07
C ALA A 218 -7.85 -11.07 7.79
N LYS A 219 -7.50 -11.32 6.51
CA LYS A 219 -6.17 -11.77 6.08
C LYS A 219 -5.49 -10.70 5.27
N HIS A 220 -4.32 -10.26 5.74
CA HIS A 220 -3.38 -9.39 5.05
C HIS A 220 -1.97 -9.81 5.44
N TYR A 221 -0.96 -9.58 4.59
CA TYR A 221 0.44 -10.00 4.82
C TYR A 221 0.55 -11.49 5.18
N ALA A 222 -0.09 -12.37 4.41
CA ALA A 222 -0.06 -13.80 4.69
C ALA A 222 1.10 -14.49 3.94
N PRO A 223 2.30 -14.64 4.55
CA PRO A 223 3.41 -15.33 3.93
C PRO A 223 3.08 -16.82 3.77
N LYS A 224 3.73 -17.47 2.80
CA LYS A 224 3.62 -18.92 2.62
C LYS A 224 4.24 -19.68 3.79
N THR A 225 5.31 -19.12 4.36
CA THR A 225 5.99 -19.68 5.53
C THR A 225 5.16 -19.36 6.77
N PRO A 226 4.77 -20.35 7.59
CA PRO A 226 4.08 -20.13 8.84
C PRO A 226 4.93 -19.26 9.79
N VAL A 227 4.30 -18.30 10.44
CA VAL A 227 4.92 -17.46 11.48
C VAL A 227 4.28 -17.82 12.82
N ILE A 228 5.13 -18.05 13.82
CA ILE A 228 4.70 -18.37 15.19
C ILE A 228 5.21 -17.27 16.09
N LEU A 229 4.29 -16.57 16.74
CA LEU A 229 4.63 -15.58 17.75
C LEU A 229 4.83 -16.28 19.10
N THR A 230 5.95 -16.02 19.76
CA THR A 230 6.28 -16.56 21.09
C THR A 230 7.06 -15.53 21.92
N GLU A 231 6.81 -15.52 23.21
CA GLU A 231 7.57 -14.67 24.15
C GLU A 231 8.98 -15.21 24.41
N LYS A 232 9.17 -16.54 24.27
CA LYS A 232 10.47 -17.20 24.51
C LYS A 232 10.71 -18.28 23.47
N ILE A 233 11.91 -18.27 22.89
CA ILE A 233 12.38 -19.38 22.04
C ILE A 233 13.00 -20.43 22.95
N GLY A 234 12.19 -21.39 23.37
CA GLY A 234 12.63 -22.54 24.17
C GLY A 234 12.84 -23.79 23.32
N THR A 235 13.59 -24.76 23.87
CA THR A 235 13.84 -26.07 23.21
C THR A 235 12.55 -26.77 22.81
N HIS A 236 11.51 -26.69 23.62
CA HIS A 236 10.20 -27.29 23.34
C HIS A 236 9.61 -26.81 22.00
N ILE A 237 9.71 -25.50 21.67
CA ILE A 237 9.20 -24.97 20.39
C ILE A 237 10.07 -25.48 19.23
N LEU A 238 11.40 -25.44 19.40
CA LEU A 238 12.35 -25.88 18.37
C LEU A 238 12.23 -27.38 18.11
N ASP A 239 12.03 -28.19 19.13
CA ASP A 239 11.84 -29.63 19.02
C ASP A 239 10.55 -30.00 18.27
N THR A 240 9.48 -29.21 18.44
CA THR A 240 8.23 -29.40 17.69
C THR A 240 8.42 -29.31 16.17
N TYR A 241 9.41 -28.50 15.74
CA TYR A 241 9.74 -28.27 14.33
C TYR A 241 11.06 -28.91 13.89
N LYS A 242 11.59 -29.86 14.66
CA LYS A 242 12.80 -30.61 14.33
C LYS A 242 12.72 -31.19 12.91
N GLY A 243 13.79 -31.00 12.12
CA GLY A 243 13.84 -31.42 10.72
C GLY A 243 13.18 -30.46 9.72
N LYS A 244 12.60 -29.34 10.19
CA LYS A 244 12.15 -28.25 9.32
C LYS A 244 13.24 -27.17 9.21
N LYS A 245 13.22 -26.40 8.12
CA LYS A 245 14.03 -25.18 8.00
C LYS A 245 13.37 -24.09 8.83
N ILE A 246 14.06 -23.62 9.88
CA ILE A 246 13.54 -22.65 10.85
C ILE A 246 14.35 -21.36 10.72
N GLY A 247 13.66 -20.22 10.64
CA GLY A 247 14.22 -18.89 10.83
C GLY A 247 13.74 -18.32 12.17
N LEU A 248 14.60 -17.62 12.89
CA LEU A 248 14.30 -16.94 14.13
C LEU A 248 14.32 -15.43 13.89
N LEU A 249 13.25 -14.77 14.29
CA LEU A 249 13.09 -13.33 14.14
C LEU A 249 12.95 -12.70 15.52
N PHE A 250 13.92 -11.89 15.92
CA PHE A 250 13.91 -11.17 17.19
C PHE A 250 13.48 -9.73 16.99
N TYR A 251 12.71 -9.18 17.92
CA TYR A 251 12.33 -7.78 17.89
C TYR A 251 13.54 -6.86 18.12
N GLU A 252 14.37 -7.16 19.10
CA GLU A 252 15.56 -6.40 19.47
C GLU A 252 16.81 -7.30 19.59
N ASN A 253 17.96 -6.72 19.88
CA ASN A 253 19.19 -7.46 20.03
C ASN A 253 19.03 -8.65 20.99
N THR A 254 19.63 -9.76 20.61
CA THR A 254 19.60 -11.00 21.40
C THR A 254 20.99 -11.56 21.58
N THR A 255 21.22 -12.19 22.73
CA THR A 255 22.40 -13.02 23.00
C THR A 255 22.24 -14.44 22.48
N TYR A 256 21.05 -14.79 21.93
CA TYR A 256 20.82 -16.10 21.34
C TYR A 256 21.71 -16.28 20.12
N ASN A 257 22.60 -17.26 20.18
CA ASN A 257 23.51 -17.60 19.09
C ASN A 257 23.49 -19.10 18.85
N ASN A 258 22.86 -19.50 17.75
CA ASN A 258 22.83 -20.88 17.30
C ASN A 258 22.92 -20.91 15.78
N THR A 259 24.04 -21.37 15.26
CA THR A 259 24.34 -21.42 13.82
C THR A 259 23.48 -22.39 13.02
N ALA A 260 22.68 -23.23 13.69
CA ALA A 260 21.71 -24.11 13.03
C ALA A 260 20.50 -23.35 12.46
N TYR A 261 20.30 -22.07 12.81
CA TYR A 261 19.16 -21.26 12.40
C TYR A 261 19.60 -19.98 11.72
N THR A 262 18.80 -19.51 10.77
CA THR A 262 18.93 -18.13 10.27
C THR A 262 18.31 -17.20 11.31
N ILE A 263 19.06 -16.21 11.78
CA ILE A 263 18.64 -15.25 12.80
C ILE A 263 18.60 -13.87 12.19
N GLU A 264 17.46 -13.19 12.35
CA GLU A 264 17.27 -11.80 11.95
C GLU A 264 16.77 -10.96 13.13
N ILE A 265 17.20 -9.70 13.18
CA ILE A 265 16.83 -8.75 14.23
C ILE A 265 16.08 -7.58 13.57
N LEU A 266 14.84 -7.35 13.99
CA LEU A 266 14.00 -6.29 13.44
C LEU A 266 14.49 -4.89 13.80
N SER A 267 14.92 -4.71 15.05
CA SER A 267 15.40 -3.42 15.55
C SER A 267 16.58 -3.61 16.50
N LYS A 268 17.77 -3.12 16.13
CA LYS A 268 18.98 -3.27 16.96
C LYS A 268 18.91 -2.50 18.29
N ASN A 269 18.05 -1.51 18.38
CA ASN A 269 17.90 -0.62 19.55
C ASN A 269 16.48 -0.61 20.12
N GLY A 270 15.62 -1.56 19.73
CA GLY A 270 14.25 -1.68 20.21
C GLY A 270 13.30 -0.58 19.73
N SER A 271 13.68 0.19 18.69
CA SER A 271 12.83 1.21 18.07
C SER A 271 12.27 0.71 16.73
N LEU A 272 10.97 0.88 16.52
CA LEU A 272 10.29 0.64 15.23
C LEU A 272 10.17 1.92 14.44
#